data_4a2db54a4924b2bebc138bfb96c9bf85
#
_entry.id   4a2db54a4924b2bebc138bfb96c9bf85
#
_cell.length_a   1.000
_cell.length_b   1.000
_cell.length_c   1.000
_cell.angle_alpha   90.00
_cell.angle_beta   90.00
_cell.angle_gamma   90.00
#
_symmetry.space_group_name_H-M   'P 1'
#
loop_
_entity.id
_entity.type
_entity.pdbx_description
1 polymer ?
#
loop_
_entity_poly.entity_id
_entity_poly.type
_entity_poly.pdbx_seq_one_letter_code
_entity_poly.pdbx_strand_id
1 'polypeptide(L)'
;TGTDEHGQKIETKAEEAGMTPQAFVDRIVEGERGVLDLWKLMNISNDRFIRTTDDYHCEAVQKIFKKMYENGDIYKGAYKGKYCTPCESFWTESQLVDGKCPDCGREVHDAEEEAYFFRLSKYADRVQHLLEDTDFLQPRIRVNEMVNNFIKPGLEDLCVSRTSFSWGIPVDFDPGHVVYVWVDALFN
;
A
#
# COMPACT_ATOMS: atom_id res chain seq x y z
N THR A 1 12.52 11.57 2.14
CA THR A 1 12.64 10.17 2.55
C THR A 1 11.78 9.90 3.77
N GLY A 2 11.55 8.62 4.10
CA GLY A 2 10.71 8.25 5.25
C GLY A 2 10.57 6.75 5.43
N THR A 3 9.66 6.38 6.31
CA THR A 3 9.31 4.99 6.63
C THR A 3 7.82 4.75 6.44
N ASP A 4 7.49 3.57 5.90
CA ASP A 4 6.15 3.02 5.87
C ASP A 4 5.99 2.11 7.09
N GLU A 5 5.07 2.47 8.00
CA GLU A 5 5.00 1.93 9.36
C GLU A 5 3.68 1.25 9.69
N HIS A 6 2.71 1.25 8.80
CA HIS A 6 1.41 0.64 9.01
C HIS A 6 1.33 -0.81 8.49
N GLY A 7 0.22 -1.48 8.79
CA GLY A 7 -0.13 -2.78 8.24
C GLY A 7 -0.08 -3.94 9.22
N GLN A 8 -0.69 -5.03 8.82
CA GLN A 8 -0.86 -6.24 9.64
C GLN A 8 0.47 -6.84 10.11
N LYS A 9 1.50 -6.77 9.27
CA LYS A 9 2.83 -7.33 9.59
C LYS A 9 3.46 -6.62 10.80
N ILE A 10 3.33 -5.30 10.86
CA ILE A 10 3.81 -4.51 12.00
C ILE A 10 2.98 -4.82 13.25
N GLU A 11 1.64 -4.84 13.12
CA GLU A 11 0.73 -5.18 14.23
C GLU A 11 1.10 -6.54 14.84
N THR A 12 1.24 -7.59 14.01
CA THR A 12 1.62 -8.94 14.45
C THR A 12 3.00 -8.96 15.12
N LYS A 13 3.99 -8.26 14.54
CA LYS A 13 5.35 -8.23 15.10
C LYS A 13 5.44 -7.45 16.42
N ALA A 14 4.66 -6.41 16.57
CA ALA A 14 4.53 -5.67 17.82
C ALA A 14 3.91 -6.56 18.91
N GLU A 15 2.85 -7.28 18.58
CA GLU A 15 2.19 -8.23 19.49
C GLU A 15 3.13 -9.35 19.93
N GLU A 16 3.86 -9.99 19.00
CA GLU A 16 4.90 -10.98 19.30
C GLU A 16 5.99 -10.43 20.23
N ALA A 17 6.30 -9.12 20.12
CA ALA A 17 7.28 -8.45 20.97
C ALA A 17 6.70 -7.93 22.29
N GLY A 18 5.39 -8.09 22.56
CA GLY A 18 4.70 -7.58 23.73
C GLY A 18 4.67 -6.03 23.77
N MET A 19 4.62 -5.38 22.64
CA MET A 19 4.67 -3.92 22.49
C MET A 19 3.42 -3.42 21.75
N THR A 20 3.11 -2.11 21.92
CA THR A 20 2.16 -1.47 21.01
C THR A 20 2.80 -1.30 19.63
N PRO A 21 2.03 -1.30 18.53
CA PRO A 21 2.57 -1.06 17.19
C PRO A 21 3.39 0.25 17.11
N GLN A 22 2.91 1.34 17.71
CA GLN A 22 3.64 2.61 17.75
C GLN A 22 5.01 2.47 18.44
N ALA A 23 5.05 1.90 19.63
CA ALA A 23 6.32 1.70 20.35
C ALA A 23 7.28 0.77 19.59
N PHE A 24 6.73 -0.19 18.84
CA PHE A 24 7.53 -1.10 18.02
C PHE A 24 8.19 -0.36 16.84
N VAL A 25 7.45 0.46 16.09
CA VAL A 25 8.02 1.24 14.99
C VAL A 25 8.94 2.35 15.49
N ASP A 26 8.64 3.01 16.61
CA ASP A 26 9.53 3.99 17.24
C ASP A 26 10.89 3.38 17.56
N ARG A 27 10.90 2.16 18.10
CA ARG A 27 12.16 1.43 18.37
C ARG A 27 12.94 1.12 17.08
N ILE A 28 12.26 0.79 15.99
CA ILE A 28 12.92 0.52 14.70
C ILE A 28 13.47 1.78 14.08
N VAL A 29 12.75 2.89 14.15
CA VAL A 29 13.12 4.15 13.48
C VAL A 29 14.11 4.95 14.31
N GLU A 30 13.81 5.17 15.57
CA GLU A 30 14.52 6.09 16.48
C GLU A 30 15.40 5.38 17.51
N GLY A 31 15.23 4.06 17.68
CA GLY A 31 15.99 3.26 18.62
C GLY A 31 17.48 3.19 18.27
N GLU A 32 18.29 2.72 19.23
CA GLU A 32 19.72 2.47 19.01
C GLU A 32 19.94 1.54 17.82
N ARG A 33 20.75 1.97 16.86
CA ARG A 33 20.97 1.31 15.56
C ARG A 33 19.72 1.24 14.68
N GLY A 34 18.77 2.14 14.90
CA GLY A 34 17.56 2.27 14.09
C GLY A 34 17.81 2.90 12.73
N VAL A 35 16.71 3.15 12.01
CA VAL A 35 16.76 3.72 10.65
C VAL A 35 17.48 5.07 10.63
N LEU A 36 17.22 5.95 11.60
CA LEU A 36 17.85 7.27 11.65
C LEU A 36 19.36 7.19 11.88
N ASP A 37 19.85 6.22 12.66
CA ASP A 37 21.26 6.00 12.83
C ASP A 37 21.91 5.43 11.57
N LEU A 38 21.22 4.56 10.86
CA LEU A 38 21.65 4.08 9.54
C LEU A 38 21.78 5.22 8.53
N TRP A 39 20.81 6.15 8.50
CA TRP A 39 20.85 7.34 7.63
C TRP A 39 22.08 8.21 7.91
N LYS A 40 22.39 8.43 9.19
CA LYS A 40 23.62 9.14 9.60
C LYS A 40 24.88 8.40 9.16
N LEU A 41 24.93 7.08 9.39
CA LEU A 41 26.09 6.25 9.01
C LEU A 41 26.34 6.26 7.50
N MET A 42 25.26 6.23 6.69
CA MET A 42 25.34 6.28 5.24
C MET A 42 25.51 7.68 4.67
N ASN A 43 25.57 8.70 5.52
CA ASN A 43 25.66 10.12 5.13
C ASN A 43 24.54 10.54 4.17
N ILE A 44 23.32 10.06 4.42
CA ILE A 44 22.14 10.42 3.60
C ILE A 44 21.73 11.84 3.98
N SER A 45 21.73 12.72 2.99
CA SER A 45 21.16 14.07 3.13
C SER A 45 19.70 14.05 2.68
N ASN A 46 18.82 14.50 3.56
CA ASN A 46 17.40 14.67 3.26
C ASN A 46 16.89 15.95 3.92
N ASP A 47 16.03 16.67 3.24
CA ASP A 47 15.40 17.89 3.78
C ASP A 47 14.31 17.54 4.79
N ARG A 48 13.70 16.37 4.62
CA ARG A 48 12.63 15.88 5.47
C ARG A 48 12.68 14.36 5.61
N PHE A 49 12.37 13.88 6.80
CA PHE A 49 12.09 12.47 7.08
C PHE A 49 10.62 12.35 7.49
N ILE A 50 9.83 11.59 6.73
CA ILE A 50 8.40 11.40 6.96
C ILE A 50 8.20 10.01 7.56
N ARG A 51 7.38 9.95 8.59
CA ARG A 51 6.83 8.70 9.10
C ARG A 51 5.36 8.63 8.70
N THR A 52 4.89 7.50 8.18
CA THR A 52 3.46 7.38 7.84
C THR A 52 2.55 7.43 9.08
N THR A 53 3.13 7.30 10.27
CA THR A 53 2.48 7.49 11.57
C THR A 53 2.42 8.95 12.05
N ASP A 54 3.05 9.90 11.34
CA ASP A 54 2.96 11.33 11.68
C ASP A 54 1.53 11.85 11.50
N ASP A 55 1.03 12.61 12.48
CA ASP A 55 -0.35 13.14 12.48
C ASP A 55 -0.68 13.90 11.19
N TYR A 56 0.24 14.77 10.71
CA TYR A 56 0.01 15.56 9.51
C TYR A 56 -0.10 14.69 8.25
N HIS A 57 0.63 13.54 8.20
CA HIS A 57 0.51 12.58 7.10
C HIS A 57 -0.84 11.88 7.16
N CYS A 58 -1.23 11.37 8.32
CA CYS A 58 -2.52 10.73 8.54
C CYS A 58 -3.69 11.63 8.12
N GLU A 59 -3.66 12.91 8.57
CA GLU A 59 -4.68 13.89 8.19
C GLU A 59 -4.70 14.17 6.68
N ALA A 60 -3.54 14.26 6.03
CA ALA A 60 -3.46 14.49 4.59
C ALA A 60 -4.04 13.30 3.81
N VAL A 61 -3.69 12.08 4.19
CA VAL A 61 -4.19 10.85 3.57
C VAL A 61 -5.70 10.73 3.73
N GLN A 62 -6.24 10.99 4.94
CA GLN A 62 -7.68 10.97 5.17
C GLN A 62 -8.42 11.96 4.29
N LYS A 63 -7.93 13.20 4.17
CA LYS A 63 -8.51 14.23 3.30
C LYS A 63 -8.52 13.81 1.83
N ILE A 64 -7.40 13.24 1.37
CA ILE A 64 -7.27 12.77 -0.03
C ILE A 64 -8.19 11.58 -0.27
N PHE A 65 -8.21 10.61 0.61
CA PHE A 65 -9.05 9.41 0.52
C PHE A 65 -10.55 9.80 0.43
N LYS A 66 -10.99 10.68 1.32
CA LYS A 66 -12.36 11.21 1.31
C LYS A 66 -12.70 11.94 0.01
N LYS A 67 -11.80 12.78 -0.48
CA LYS A 67 -11.98 13.49 -1.75
C LYS A 67 -12.10 12.54 -2.94
N MET A 68 -11.28 11.48 -2.98
CA MET A 68 -11.37 10.45 -4.03
C MET A 68 -12.71 9.69 -3.94
N TYR A 69 -13.19 9.40 -2.74
CA TYR A 69 -14.50 8.80 -2.54
C TYR A 69 -15.64 9.70 -3.00
N GLU A 70 -15.64 10.97 -2.61
CA GLU A 70 -16.64 11.97 -3.02
C GLU A 70 -16.67 12.19 -4.54
N ASN A 71 -15.51 12.08 -5.20
CA ASN A 71 -15.40 12.15 -6.66
C ASN A 71 -15.82 10.86 -7.40
N GLY A 72 -16.15 9.79 -6.66
CA GLY A 72 -16.47 8.48 -7.24
C GLY A 72 -15.26 7.74 -7.83
N ASP A 73 -14.05 8.12 -7.43
CA ASP A 73 -12.81 7.42 -7.80
C ASP A 73 -12.53 6.23 -6.87
N ILE A 74 -13.13 6.22 -5.70
CA ILE A 74 -13.14 5.10 -4.76
C ILE A 74 -14.58 4.62 -4.58
N TYR A 75 -14.77 3.32 -4.49
CA TYR A 75 -16.06 2.69 -4.23
C TYR A 75 -15.90 1.50 -3.27
N LYS A 76 -16.98 1.18 -2.55
CA LYS A 76 -17.02 0.05 -1.63
C LYS A 76 -17.40 -1.23 -2.37
N GLY A 77 -16.69 -2.30 -2.11
CA GLY A 77 -16.90 -3.61 -2.70
C GLY A 77 -16.45 -4.73 -1.75
N ALA A 78 -16.56 -5.97 -2.21
CA ALA A 78 -16.05 -7.13 -1.50
C ALA A 78 -14.91 -7.76 -2.30
N TYR A 79 -13.79 -7.98 -1.65
CA TYR A 79 -12.67 -8.71 -2.21
C TYR A 79 -12.73 -10.17 -1.78
N LYS A 80 -12.68 -11.07 -2.76
CA LYS A 80 -12.61 -12.52 -2.52
C LYS A 80 -11.35 -13.03 -3.20
N GLY A 81 -10.52 -13.76 -2.48
CA GLY A 81 -9.31 -14.31 -3.04
C GLY A 81 -8.55 -15.20 -2.08
N LYS A 82 -7.41 -15.69 -2.54
CA LYS A 82 -6.44 -16.43 -1.74
C LYS A 82 -5.50 -15.44 -1.05
N TYR A 83 -5.56 -15.36 0.24
CA TYR A 83 -4.78 -14.42 1.02
C TYR A 83 -3.55 -15.07 1.64
N CYS A 84 -2.42 -14.40 1.47
CA CYS A 84 -1.16 -14.75 2.11
C CYS A 84 -0.88 -13.78 3.26
N THR A 85 -1.07 -14.19 4.51
CA THR A 85 -0.83 -13.34 5.68
C THR A 85 0.61 -12.80 5.77
N PRO A 86 1.67 -13.61 5.51
CA PRO A 86 3.03 -13.09 5.60
C PRO A 86 3.43 -12.05 4.55
N CYS A 87 2.76 -12.07 3.38
CA CYS A 87 3.02 -11.11 2.30
C CYS A 87 1.97 -10.00 2.25
N GLU A 88 0.92 -10.09 3.08
CA GLU A 88 -0.23 -9.18 3.08
C GLU A 88 -0.86 -9.00 1.69
N SER A 89 -0.88 -10.07 0.90
CA SER A 89 -1.26 -10.02 -0.50
C SER A 89 -2.38 -10.98 -0.81
N PHE A 90 -3.33 -10.51 -1.60
CA PHE A 90 -4.34 -11.35 -2.21
C PHE A 90 -3.86 -11.83 -3.58
N TRP A 91 -4.24 -13.05 -3.90
CA TRP A 91 -3.92 -13.72 -5.16
C TRP A 91 -5.18 -14.33 -5.75
N THR A 92 -5.28 -14.31 -7.06
CA THR A 92 -6.25 -15.16 -7.76
C THR A 92 -5.74 -16.60 -7.79
N GLU A 93 -6.63 -17.56 -7.94
CA GLU A 93 -6.27 -18.98 -8.07
C GLU A 93 -5.21 -19.23 -9.16
N SER A 94 -5.32 -18.50 -10.28
CA SER A 94 -4.41 -18.60 -11.43
C SER A 94 -3.01 -18.02 -11.17
N GLN A 95 -2.84 -17.19 -10.16
CA GLN A 95 -1.55 -16.59 -9.81
C GLN A 95 -0.76 -17.45 -8.82
N LEU A 96 -1.40 -18.41 -8.17
CA LEU A 96 -0.72 -19.28 -7.24
C LEU A 96 0.28 -20.20 -7.94
N VAL A 97 1.39 -20.47 -7.29
CA VAL A 97 2.38 -21.46 -7.71
C VAL A 97 2.24 -22.69 -6.83
N ASP A 98 1.83 -23.81 -7.43
CA ASP A 98 1.53 -25.06 -6.71
C ASP A 98 0.53 -24.87 -5.54
N GLY A 99 -0.47 -23.99 -5.71
CA GLY A 99 -1.46 -23.68 -4.69
C GLY A 99 -0.95 -22.79 -3.55
N LYS A 100 0.24 -22.21 -3.69
CA LYS A 100 0.90 -21.39 -2.68
C LYS A 100 1.16 -19.97 -3.17
N CYS A 101 1.46 -19.10 -2.21
CA CYS A 101 1.85 -17.71 -2.51
C CYS A 101 3.04 -17.65 -3.45
N PRO A 102 2.96 -16.95 -4.60
CA PRO A 102 4.05 -16.86 -5.56
C PRO A 102 5.27 -16.13 -5.01
N ASP A 103 5.08 -15.21 -4.06
CA ASP A 103 6.18 -14.39 -3.51
C ASP A 103 7.00 -15.14 -2.45
N CYS A 104 6.35 -15.88 -1.56
CA CYS A 104 7.03 -16.46 -0.41
C CYS A 104 6.89 -17.99 -0.29
N GLY A 105 6.13 -18.65 -1.18
CA GLY A 105 5.92 -20.09 -1.20
C GLY A 105 5.11 -20.66 -0.04
N ARG A 106 4.49 -19.81 0.80
CA ARG A 106 3.69 -20.25 1.96
C ARG A 106 2.25 -20.53 1.57
N GLU A 107 1.57 -21.28 2.44
CA GLU A 107 0.15 -21.56 2.31
C GLU A 107 -0.67 -20.26 2.26
N VAL A 108 -1.73 -20.29 1.45
CA VAL A 108 -2.74 -19.23 1.36
C VAL A 108 -4.08 -19.78 1.83
N HIS A 109 -4.97 -18.93 2.28
CA HIS A 109 -6.32 -19.30 2.69
C HIS A 109 -7.36 -18.46 1.96
N ASP A 110 -8.58 -18.99 1.84
CA ASP A 110 -9.70 -18.21 1.31
C ASP A 110 -10.02 -17.07 2.26
N ALA A 111 -10.11 -15.87 1.72
CA ALA A 111 -10.51 -14.70 2.46
C ALA A 111 -11.54 -13.90 1.64
N GLU A 112 -12.54 -13.40 2.36
CA GLU A 112 -13.49 -12.42 1.84
C GLU A 112 -13.48 -11.24 2.80
N GLU A 113 -13.29 -10.06 2.25
CA GLU A 113 -13.16 -8.83 3.03
C GLU A 113 -13.91 -7.71 2.32
N GLU A 114 -14.73 -6.97 3.06
CA GLU A 114 -15.27 -5.71 2.57
C GLU A 114 -14.12 -4.70 2.48
N ALA A 115 -14.00 -4.02 1.35
CA ALA A 115 -12.92 -3.10 1.11
C ALA A 115 -13.34 -1.95 0.18
N TYR A 116 -12.60 -0.86 0.23
CA TYR A 116 -12.67 0.20 -0.76
C TYR A 116 -11.70 -0.08 -1.90
N PHE A 117 -12.14 0.22 -3.12
CA PHE A 117 -11.38 0.04 -4.35
C PHE A 117 -11.21 1.38 -5.08
N PHE A 118 -9.98 1.68 -5.47
CA PHE A 118 -9.68 2.79 -6.37
C PHE A 118 -9.92 2.35 -7.81
N ARG A 119 -10.72 3.12 -8.57
CA ARG A 119 -11.05 2.88 -9.97
C ARG A 119 -9.85 3.17 -10.89
N LEU A 120 -8.78 2.38 -10.76
CA LEU A 120 -7.59 2.55 -11.58
C LEU A 120 -7.91 2.35 -13.07
N SER A 121 -8.83 1.43 -13.38
CA SER A 121 -9.35 1.19 -14.72
C SER A 121 -9.90 2.45 -15.42
N LYS A 122 -10.54 3.36 -14.68
CA LYS A 122 -11.04 4.66 -15.18
C LYS A 122 -9.95 5.55 -15.78
N TYR A 123 -8.71 5.36 -15.35
CA TYR A 123 -7.58 6.20 -15.71
C TYR A 123 -6.70 5.62 -16.81
N ALA A 124 -7.02 4.41 -17.32
CA ALA A 124 -6.19 3.69 -18.29
C ALA A 124 -5.80 4.53 -19.50
N ASP A 125 -6.77 5.14 -20.18
CA ASP A 125 -6.52 5.98 -21.37
C ASP A 125 -5.64 7.19 -21.04
N ARG A 126 -5.88 7.85 -19.90
CA ARG A 126 -5.08 9.01 -19.47
C ARG A 126 -3.65 8.63 -19.16
N VAL A 127 -3.45 7.48 -18.50
CA VAL A 127 -2.12 6.96 -18.20
C VAL A 127 -1.41 6.56 -19.48
N GLN A 128 -2.09 5.92 -20.42
CA GLN A 128 -1.53 5.55 -21.71
C GLN A 128 -1.05 6.80 -22.47
N HIS A 129 -1.89 7.82 -22.62
CA HIS A 129 -1.50 9.09 -23.25
C HIS A 129 -0.31 9.75 -22.55
N LEU A 130 -0.30 9.78 -21.22
CA LEU A 130 0.82 10.33 -20.46
C LEU A 130 2.13 9.61 -20.79
N LEU A 131 2.09 8.27 -20.88
CA LEU A 131 3.27 7.46 -21.15
C LEU A 131 3.73 7.53 -22.61
N GLU A 132 2.80 7.54 -23.57
CA GLU A 132 3.12 7.47 -25.01
C GLU A 132 3.42 8.83 -25.62
N ASP A 133 2.69 9.88 -25.18
CA ASP A 133 2.71 11.20 -25.81
C ASP A 133 3.65 12.19 -25.10
N THR A 134 4.25 11.81 -23.98
CA THR A 134 5.16 12.67 -23.22
C THR A 134 6.46 11.97 -22.84
N ASP A 135 7.40 12.71 -22.29
CA ASP A 135 8.64 12.18 -21.72
C ASP A 135 8.53 11.84 -20.23
N PHE A 136 7.31 11.57 -19.74
CA PHE A 136 7.05 11.27 -18.33
C PHE A 136 7.83 10.04 -17.83
N LEU A 137 7.93 9.00 -18.66
CA LEU A 137 8.65 7.78 -18.33
C LEU A 137 9.82 7.55 -19.30
N GLN A 138 11.03 7.41 -18.75
CA GLN A 138 12.25 7.12 -19.48
C GLN A 138 13.01 5.91 -18.88
N PRO A 139 13.73 5.14 -19.66
CA PRO A 139 13.85 5.19 -21.12
C PRO A 139 12.59 4.64 -21.82
N ARG A 140 12.41 4.96 -23.09
CA ARG A 140 11.22 4.63 -23.91
C ARG A 140 10.85 3.15 -23.90
N ILE A 141 11.80 2.25 -23.70
CA ILE A 141 11.53 0.81 -23.59
C ILE A 141 10.59 0.50 -22.40
N ARG A 142 10.67 1.27 -21.31
CA ARG A 142 9.80 1.11 -20.14
C ARG A 142 8.36 1.50 -20.43
N VAL A 143 8.15 2.46 -21.32
CA VAL A 143 6.80 2.81 -21.81
C VAL A 143 6.16 1.58 -22.47
N ASN A 144 6.90 0.92 -23.38
CA ASN A 144 6.41 -0.25 -24.07
C ASN A 144 6.07 -1.41 -23.11
N GLU A 145 6.91 -1.63 -22.08
CA GLU A 145 6.65 -2.61 -21.03
C GLU A 145 5.36 -2.30 -20.26
N MET A 146 5.21 -1.04 -19.80
CA MET A 146 4.02 -0.62 -19.06
C MET A 146 2.74 -0.75 -19.90
N VAL A 147 2.77 -0.28 -21.14
CA VAL A 147 1.62 -0.33 -22.02
C VAL A 147 1.24 -1.77 -22.36
N ASN A 148 2.20 -2.60 -22.72
CA ASN A 148 1.91 -3.98 -23.16
C ASN A 148 1.54 -4.91 -22.01
N ASN A 149 2.15 -4.75 -20.82
CA ASN A 149 1.97 -5.67 -19.72
C ASN A 149 0.82 -5.28 -18.78
N PHE A 150 0.45 -3.99 -18.73
CA PHE A 150 -0.55 -3.52 -17.78
C PHE A 150 -1.74 -2.81 -18.43
N ILE A 151 -1.51 -1.89 -19.37
CA ILE A 151 -2.60 -1.09 -19.94
C ILE A 151 -3.41 -1.86 -20.95
N LYS A 152 -2.75 -2.51 -21.94
CA LYS A 152 -3.45 -3.28 -22.97
C LYS A 152 -4.25 -4.48 -22.47
N PRO A 153 -3.78 -5.25 -21.45
CA PRO A 153 -4.60 -6.29 -20.85
C PRO A 153 -5.80 -5.75 -20.07
N GLY A 154 -5.78 -4.48 -19.70
CA GLY A 154 -6.75 -3.80 -18.85
C GLY A 154 -6.21 -3.59 -17.43
N LEU A 155 -6.32 -2.35 -16.93
CA LEU A 155 -5.99 -2.05 -15.54
C LEU A 155 -7.12 -2.55 -14.64
N GLU A 156 -6.76 -3.28 -13.60
CA GLU A 156 -7.70 -3.69 -12.54
C GLU A 156 -7.80 -2.62 -11.45
N ASP A 157 -8.99 -2.51 -10.87
CA ASP A 157 -9.21 -1.60 -9.75
C ASP A 157 -8.43 -2.08 -8.51
N LEU A 158 -7.82 -1.14 -7.82
CA LEU A 158 -6.89 -1.42 -6.74
C LEU A 158 -7.57 -1.38 -5.37
N CYS A 159 -7.45 -2.43 -4.58
CA CYS A 159 -7.88 -2.44 -3.19
C CYS A 159 -7.08 -1.41 -2.38
N VAL A 160 -7.78 -0.46 -1.73
CA VAL A 160 -7.17 0.68 -1.03
C VAL A 160 -7.59 0.81 0.43
N SER A 161 -8.33 -0.16 0.95
CA SER A 161 -8.61 -0.27 2.40
C SER A 161 -8.64 -1.72 2.88
N ARG A 162 -8.55 -1.90 4.18
CA ARG A 162 -8.60 -3.21 4.83
C ARG A 162 -9.45 -3.14 6.10
N THR A 163 -10.01 -4.30 6.50
CA THR A 163 -10.73 -4.48 7.78
C THR A 163 -10.10 -5.57 8.64
N SER A 164 -9.16 -6.33 8.11
CA SER A 164 -8.54 -7.49 8.77
C SER A 164 -7.51 -7.13 9.84
N PHE A 165 -7.09 -5.88 9.93
CA PHE A 165 -6.18 -5.37 10.96
C PHE A 165 -6.56 -3.92 11.32
N SER A 166 -6.04 -3.42 12.45
CA SER A 166 -6.39 -2.10 12.98
C SER A 166 -5.25 -1.08 12.92
N TRP A 167 -4.02 -1.55 12.76
CA TRP A 167 -2.84 -0.68 12.69
C TRP A 167 -2.69 -0.04 11.31
N GLY A 168 -3.30 1.13 11.14
CA GLY A 168 -3.34 1.90 9.90
C GLY A 168 -4.08 3.21 10.08
N ILE A 169 -4.14 4.02 9.03
CA ILE A 169 -4.89 5.28 9.03
C ILE A 169 -6.38 4.95 8.92
N PRO A 170 -7.23 5.28 9.91
CA PRO A 170 -8.65 4.99 9.84
C PRO A 170 -9.33 5.81 8.73
N VAL A 171 -10.27 5.20 8.03
CA VAL A 171 -11.15 5.90 7.10
C VAL A 171 -12.16 6.69 7.93
N ASP A 172 -12.08 8.03 7.91
CA ASP A 172 -12.82 8.92 8.82
C ASP A 172 -14.35 8.79 8.72
N PHE A 173 -14.88 8.48 7.55
CA PHE A 173 -16.33 8.29 7.31
C PHE A 173 -16.78 6.81 7.44
N ASP A 174 -15.83 5.86 7.61
CA ASP A 174 -16.11 4.44 7.83
C ASP A 174 -15.03 3.81 8.71
N PRO A 175 -15.07 4.02 10.04
CA PRO A 175 -14.00 3.66 10.99
C PRO A 175 -13.73 2.15 11.11
N GLY A 176 -14.53 1.29 10.49
CA GLY A 176 -14.26 -0.14 10.36
C GLY A 176 -13.16 -0.48 9.37
N HIS A 177 -12.73 0.49 8.57
CA HIS A 177 -11.67 0.34 7.58
C HIS A 177 -10.44 1.16 7.92
N VAL A 178 -9.27 0.62 7.61
CA VAL A 178 -8.01 1.37 7.57
C VAL A 178 -7.55 1.53 6.12
N VAL A 179 -6.92 2.66 5.82
CA VAL A 179 -6.34 2.92 4.50
C VAL A 179 -5.21 1.91 4.24
N TYR A 180 -5.20 1.32 3.05
CA TYR A 180 -4.20 0.33 2.68
C TYR A 180 -2.97 0.99 2.07
N VAL A 181 -1.83 0.31 2.17
CA VAL A 181 -0.47 0.78 1.86
C VAL A 181 -0.35 1.62 0.58
N TRP A 182 -1.08 1.29 -0.48
CA TRP A 182 -0.96 1.98 -1.76
C TRP A 182 -1.34 3.47 -1.69
N VAL A 183 -2.36 3.82 -0.92
CA VAL A 183 -2.73 5.23 -0.71
C VAL A 183 -1.88 5.84 0.39
N ASP A 184 -1.63 5.11 1.47
CA ASP A 184 -0.80 5.56 2.58
C ASP A 184 0.62 5.93 2.10
N ALA A 185 1.35 4.97 1.53
CA ALA A 185 2.74 5.14 1.14
C ALA A 185 2.96 6.07 -0.07
N LEU A 186 2.02 6.15 -1.02
CA LEU A 186 2.20 6.95 -2.24
C LEU A 186 1.91 8.46 -2.07
N PHE A 187 1.32 8.85 -0.95
CA PHE A 187 1.05 10.26 -0.62
C PHE A 187 2.02 10.85 0.41
N ASN A 188 3.11 10.18 0.65
CA ASN A 188 4.14 10.64 1.58
C ASN A 188 5.17 11.60 0.92
#